data_10b4ca0ca781394a8624dd66ca8de79d
#
_entry.id   10b4ca0ca781394a8624dd66ca8de79d
#
_cell.length_a   1.000
_cell.length_b   1.000
_cell.length_c   1.000
_cell.angle_alpha   90.00
_cell.angle_beta   90.00
_cell.angle_gamma   90.00
#
_symmetry.space_group_name_H-M   'P 1'
#
loop_
_entity.id
_entity.type
_entity.pdbx_description
1 polymer ?
#
loop_
_entity_poly.entity_id
_entity_poly.type
_entity_poly.pdbx_seq_one_letter_code
_entity_poly.pdbx_strand_id
1 'polypeptide(L)'
;YLRYYHYVHDDGEVILFFNEDPHESVNTWVTVPMTEKLCWYDAFDNVLRPVEQMGNRVHLTLTPYQALILCAGQDGACQDSVSEKAQQIPVDTPWRLQMVRAGEEEVYREMTTGLRNLAAADQYPDFSGTMTYETEVELPEGVRRVEIDLGEVYETAEVLVNGQSAGVRIAPPYVLTV
;
A
#
# COMPACT_ATOMS: atom_id res chain seq x y z
N TYR A 1 17.64 -4.33 -9.45
CA TYR A 1 16.17 -4.37 -9.72
C TYR A 1 15.50 -3.01 -9.53
N LEU A 2 16.24 -1.95 -9.17
CA LEU A 2 15.71 -0.59 -9.16
C LEU A 2 15.57 -0.08 -10.59
N ARG A 3 14.37 0.27 -10.98
CA ARG A 3 14.05 0.96 -12.23
C ARG A 3 13.69 2.41 -11.96
N TYR A 4 13.92 3.26 -12.95
CA TYR A 4 13.43 4.63 -12.92
C TYR A 4 13.02 5.09 -14.32
N TYR A 5 12.07 6.04 -14.34
CA TYR A 5 11.67 6.76 -15.54
C TYR A 5 11.70 8.24 -15.22
N HIS A 6 12.44 8.99 -16.02
CA HIS A 6 12.55 10.44 -15.90
C HIS A 6 11.71 11.12 -16.98
N TYR A 7 10.75 11.90 -16.55
CA TYR A 7 9.87 12.67 -17.41
C TYR A 7 10.16 14.14 -17.25
N VAL A 8 10.41 14.83 -18.35
CA VAL A 8 10.64 16.28 -18.43
C VAL A 8 9.49 16.90 -19.19
N HIS A 9 8.79 17.82 -18.53
CA HIS A 9 7.68 18.59 -19.07
C HIS A 9 8.02 20.07 -19.08
N ASP A 10 7.24 20.87 -19.80
CA ASP A 10 7.45 22.32 -19.87
C ASP A 10 7.28 23.02 -18.50
N ASP A 11 6.49 22.42 -17.62
CA ASP A 11 6.13 22.92 -16.29
C ASP A 11 6.84 22.21 -15.12
N GLY A 12 7.72 21.25 -15.40
CA GLY A 12 8.49 20.57 -14.37
C GLY A 12 9.00 19.19 -14.76
N GLU A 13 9.71 18.58 -13.83
CA GLU A 13 10.29 17.26 -13.97
C GLU A 13 9.76 16.33 -12.90
N VAL A 14 9.57 15.05 -13.26
CA VAL A 14 9.23 13.98 -12.33
C VAL A 14 10.07 12.75 -12.61
N ILE A 15 10.42 12.01 -11.56
CA ILE A 15 11.13 10.74 -11.67
C ILE A 15 10.32 9.69 -10.94
N LEU A 16 9.81 8.69 -11.66
CA LEU A 16 9.23 7.49 -11.09
C LEU A 16 10.36 6.52 -10.75
N PHE A 17 10.40 6.06 -9.51
CA PHE A 17 11.24 4.95 -9.07
C PHE A 17 10.36 3.74 -8.77
N PHE A 18 10.83 2.57 -9.16
CA PHE A 18 10.14 1.30 -8.95
C PHE A 18 11.12 0.22 -8.54
N ASN A 19 10.82 -0.50 -7.47
CA ASN A 19 11.55 -1.67 -7.05
C ASN A 19 10.93 -2.92 -7.68
N GLU A 20 11.60 -3.54 -8.65
CA GLU A 20 11.14 -4.77 -9.31
C GLU A 20 11.46 -6.05 -8.51
N ASP A 21 12.22 -5.93 -7.41
CA ASP A 21 12.56 -7.09 -6.61
C ASP A 21 11.34 -7.56 -5.80
N PRO A 22 11.00 -8.87 -5.85
CA PRO A 22 9.87 -9.42 -5.10
C PRO A 22 10.16 -9.62 -3.60
N HIS A 23 11.43 -9.56 -3.16
CA HIS A 23 11.83 -9.93 -1.81
C HIS A 23 12.67 -8.89 -1.10
N GLU A 24 13.51 -8.16 -1.87
CA GLU A 24 14.50 -7.25 -1.29
C GLU A 24 14.03 -5.79 -1.38
N SER A 25 14.16 -5.10 -0.25
CA SER A 25 13.91 -3.65 -0.22
C SER A 25 15.10 -2.87 -0.76
N VAL A 26 14.84 -1.77 -1.43
CA VAL A 26 15.84 -0.77 -1.80
C VAL A 26 15.97 0.23 -0.66
N ASN A 27 17.20 0.49 -0.22
CA ASN A 27 17.55 1.54 0.73
C ASN A 27 18.88 2.14 0.32
N THR A 28 18.86 3.28 -0.37
CA THR A 28 20.07 3.83 -0.98
C THR A 28 19.94 5.32 -1.26
N TRP A 29 21.09 5.97 -1.51
CA TRP A 29 21.15 7.33 -1.99
C TRP A 29 21.29 7.35 -3.52
N VAL A 30 20.37 8.02 -4.20
CA VAL A 30 20.42 8.22 -5.65
C VAL A 30 20.72 9.66 -5.99
N THR A 31 21.47 9.86 -7.09
CA THR A 31 21.75 11.19 -7.64
C THR A 31 20.71 11.50 -8.71
N VAL A 32 20.05 12.63 -8.59
CA VAL A 32 19.01 13.09 -9.52
C VAL A 32 19.46 14.40 -10.22
N PRO A 33 18.94 14.72 -11.40
CA PRO A 33 19.30 15.98 -12.09
C PRO A 33 18.71 17.23 -11.43
N MET A 34 17.65 17.05 -10.65
CA MET A 34 16.92 18.13 -9.98
C MET A 34 17.69 18.61 -8.75
N THR A 35 17.71 19.92 -8.52
CA THR A 35 18.45 20.54 -7.41
C THR A 35 17.57 21.36 -6.47
N GLU A 36 16.34 21.65 -6.86
CA GLU A 36 15.34 22.31 -6.03
C GLU A 36 14.90 21.43 -4.84
N LYS A 37 14.10 22.00 -3.97
CA LYS A 37 13.44 21.22 -2.92
C LYS A 37 12.52 20.17 -3.54
N LEU A 38 12.67 18.92 -3.12
CA LEU A 38 11.96 17.79 -3.68
C LEU A 38 10.98 17.19 -2.67
N CYS A 39 9.96 16.52 -3.18
CA CYS A 39 9.00 15.72 -2.40
C CYS A 39 8.80 14.37 -3.05
N TRP A 40 8.52 13.35 -2.23
CA TRP A 40 7.94 12.11 -2.70
C TRP A 40 6.43 12.28 -2.87
N TYR A 41 5.90 11.92 -4.02
CA TYR A 41 4.47 11.79 -4.24
C TYR A 41 4.08 10.32 -4.13
N ASP A 42 3.23 10.04 -3.16
CA ASP A 42 2.60 8.74 -2.97
C ASP A 42 1.24 8.75 -3.69
N ALA A 43 1.17 8.02 -4.80
CA ALA A 43 -0.02 8.00 -5.65
C ALA A 43 -1.19 7.21 -5.05
N PHE A 44 -0.93 6.27 -4.13
CA PHE A 44 -1.99 5.51 -3.47
C PHE A 44 -2.75 6.35 -2.44
N ASP A 45 -2.01 7.14 -1.68
CA ASP A 45 -2.60 7.99 -0.64
C ASP A 45 -2.87 9.41 -1.14
N ASN A 46 -2.42 9.75 -2.35
CA ASN A 46 -2.49 11.10 -2.94
C ASN A 46 -1.89 12.17 -2.03
N VAL A 47 -0.70 11.90 -1.50
CA VAL A 47 -0.02 12.79 -0.56
C VAL A 47 1.42 13.07 -1.00
N LEU A 48 1.92 14.26 -0.65
CA LEU A 48 3.32 14.61 -0.75
C LEU A 48 4.02 14.34 0.59
N ARG A 49 5.15 13.63 0.54
CA ARG A 49 5.97 13.31 1.71
C ARG A 49 7.34 13.99 1.61
N PRO A 50 7.96 14.36 2.72
CA PRO A 50 9.29 14.97 2.72
C PRO A 50 10.34 13.98 2.17
N VAL A 51 11.35 14.55 1.50
CA VAL A 51 12.53 13.83 0.99
C VAL A 51 13.71 14.14 1.89
N GLU A 52 14.45 13.13 2.31
CA GLU A 52 15.78 13.32 2.86
C GLU A 52 16.73 13.62 1.69
N GLN A 53 17.22 14.88 1.62
CA GLN A 53 17.95 15.41 0.47
C GLN A 53 19.28 16.05 0.89
N MET A 54 20.33 15.76 0.14
CA MET A 54 21.64 16.42 0.25
C MET A 54 22.08 16.90 -1.14
N GLY A 55 21.85 18.18 -1.43
CA GLY A 55 22.07 18.73 -2.76
C GLY A 55 21.20 18.02 -3.80
N ASN A 56 21.82 17.40 -4.79
CA ASN A 56 21.12 16.60 -5.81
C ASN A 56 21.08 15.10 -5.49
N ARG A 57 21.34 14.70 -4.25
CA ARG A 57 21.20 13.33 -3.79
C ARG A 57 19.97 13.20 -2.91
N VAL A 58 19.16 12.20 -3.15
CA VAL A 58 17.97 11.89 -2.37
C VAL A 58 18.06 10.47 -1.80
N HIS A 59 17.57 10.32 -0.58
CA HIS A 59 17.47 9.02 0.06
C HIS A 59 16.21 8.31 -0.42
N LEU A 60 16.37 7.14 -1.00
CA LEU A 60 15.31 6.33 -1.56
C LEU A 60 15.14 5.06 -0.75
N THR A 61 13.94 4.85 -0.22
CA THR A 61 13.54 3.58 0.41
C THR A 61 12.29 3.07 -0.30
N LEU A 62 12.37 1.85 -0.83
CA LEU A 62 11.25 1.15 -1.48
C LEU A 62 11.18 -0.28 -0.95
N THR A 63 10.01 -0.70 -0.54
CA THR A 63 9.71 -2.12 -0.29
C THR A 63 9.60 -2.89 -1.62
N PRO A 64 9.54 -4.23 -1.60
CA PRO A 64 9.28 -5.02 -2.79
C PRO A 64 8.07 -4.51 -3.58
N TYR A 65 8.21 -4.40 -4.90
CA TYR A 65 7.19 -3.91 -5.84
C TYR A 65 6.65 -2.49 -5.60
N GLN A 66 7.25 -1.74 -4.69
CA GLN A 66 6.82 -0.36 -4.42
C GLN A 66 7.30 0.61 -5.50
N ALA A 67 6.43 1.55 -5.85
CA ALA A 67 6.73 2.70 -6.69
C ALA A 67 6.55 4.01 -5.93
N LEU A 68 7.44 4.97 -6.14
CA LEU A 68 7.33 6.35 -5.66
C LEU A 68 7.69 7.33 -6.77
N ILE A 69 7.05 8.48 -6.76
CA ILE A 69 7.33 9.56 -7.71
C ILE A 69 8.06 10.68 -6.97
N LEU A 70 9.24 11.04 -7.48
CA LEU A 70 9.96 12.23 -7.04
C LEU A 70 9.52 13.42 -7.89
N CYS A 71 9.15 14.52 -7.26
CA CYS A 71 8.75 15.75 -7.93
C CYS A 71 9.25 16.98 -7.20
N ALA A 72 9.21 18.14 -7.87
CA ALA A 72 9.50 19.41 -7.23
C ALA A 72 8.50 19.67 -6.09
N GLY A 73 9.02 19.99 -4.90
CA GLY A 73 8.21 20.26 -3.71
C GLY A 73 7.76 21.71 -3.68
N GLN A 74 6.54 21.93 -3.22
CA GLN A 74 6.06 23.26 -2.85
C GLN A 74 6.20 23.47 -1.35
N ASP A 75 6.52 24.68 -0.90
CA ASP A 75 6.63 24.98 0.51
C ASP A 75 5.29 24.73 1.24
N GLY A 76 5.33 23.93 2.30
CA GLY A 76 4.16 23.57 3.11
C GLY A 76 3.27 22.46 2.53
N ALA A 77 3.58 21.93 1.35
CA ALA A 77 2.78 20.88 0.74
C ALA A 77 3.10 19.47 1.25
N CYS A 78 4.33 19.24 1.75
CA CYS A 78 4.72 17.94 2.25
C CYS A 78 4.12 17.69 3.65
N GLN A 79 3.39 16.59 3.79
CA GLN A 79 2.94 16.13 5.10
C GLN A 79 4.08 15.41 5.80
N ASP A 80 4.41 15.84 7.01
CA ASP A 80 5.33 15.08 7.84
C ASP A 80 4.71 13.71 8.15
N SER A 81 5.48 12.66 7.91
CA SER A 81 5.12 11.35 8.42
C SER A 81 5.19 11.43 9.94
N VAL A 82 4.05 11.51 10.59
CA VAL A 82 3.99 11.44 12.05
C VAL A 82 4.36 10.01 12.43
N SER A 83 5.62 9.82 12.77
CA SER A 83 6.09 8.60 13.43
C SER A 83 5.63 8.64 14.90
N GLU A 84 4.33 8.57 15.12
CA GLU A 84 3.83 8.19 16.44
C GLU A 84 4.17 6.73 16.65
N LYS A 85 4.48 6.36 17.89
CA LYS A 85 4.69 4.96 18.26
C LYS A 85 3.39 4.20 18.01
N ALA A 86 3.27 3.60 16.85
CA ALA A 86 2.13 2.77 16.51
C ALA A 86 2.12 1.53 17.40
N GLN A 87 0.99 1.27 18.03
CA GLN A 87 0.75 -0.01 18.70
C GLN A 87 0.24 -0.98 17.64
N GLN A 88 0.91 -2.11 17.46
CA GLN A 88 0.41 -3.19 16.60
C GLN A 88 -0.64 -4.01 17.35
N ILE A 89 -1.76 -4.22 16.72
CA ILE A 89 -2.86 -5.05 17.22
C ILE A 89 -3.07 -6.18 16.21
N PRO A 90 -2.71 -7.42 16.55
CA PRO A 90 -2.98 -8.54 15.67
C PRO A 90 -4.49 -8.79 15.58
N VAL A 91 -4.96 -9.11 14.39
CA VAL A 91 -6.37 -9.43 14.15
C VAL A 91 -6.54 -10.95 14.24
N ASP A 92 -6.72 -11.46 15.46
CA ASP A 92 -6.87 -12.89 15.78
C ASP A 92 -8.35 -13.32 15.89
N THR A 93 -9.26 -12.45 15.50
CA THR A 93 -10.71 -12.70 15.54
C THR A 93 -11.13 -13.64 14.41
N PRO A 94 -12.23 -14.39 14.57
CA PRO A 94 -12.77 -15.18 13.48
C PRO A 94 -13.24 -14.31 12.31
N TRP A 95 -13.03 -14.82 11.10
CA TRP A 95 -13.42 -14.14 9.86
C TRP A 95 -14.64 -14.83 9.24
N ARG A 96 -15.58 -14.04 8.75
CA ARG A 96 -16.61 -14.52 7.84
C ARG A 96 -16.08 -14.41 6.42
N LEU A 97 -15.93 -15.54 5.75
CA LEU A 97 -15.56 -15.61 4.34
C LEU A 97 -16.80 -15.80 3.48
N GLN A 98 -16.92 -14.98 2.44
CA GLN A 98 -17.87 -15.18 1.34
C GLN A 98 -17.10 -15.27 0.03
N MET A 99 -17.49 -16.18 -0.84
CA MET A 99 -16.88 -16.38 -2.14
C MET A 99 -17.98 -16.37 -3.21
N VAL A 100 -17.80 -15.56 -4.24
CA VAL A 100 -18.70 -15.48 -5.39
C VAL A 100 -17.88 -15.65 -6.66
N ARG A 101 -18.17 -16.71 -7.43
CA ARG A 101 -17.49 -16.92 -8.72
C ARG A 101 -17.92 -15.86 -9.73
N ALA A 102 -17.00 -15.49 -10.62
CA ALA A 102 -17.31 -14.60 -11.72
C ALA A 102 -18.39 -15.20 -12.62
N GLY A 103 -19.50 -14.45 -12.82
CA GLY A 103 -20.64 -14.88 -13.62
C GLY A 103 -21.62 -15.82 -12.93
N GLU A 104 -21.44 -16.13 -11.66
CA GLU A 104 -22.36 -16.94 -10.85
C GLU A 104 -23.05 -16.09 -9.79
N GLU A 105 -24.27 -16.47 -9.41
CA GLU A 105 -25.03 -15.84 -8.31
C GLU A 105 -24.90 -16.62 -7.00
N GLU A 106 -24.35 -17.83 -7.07
CA GLU A 106 -24.17 -18.67 -5.89
C GLU A 106 -23.08 -18.11 -4.96
N VAL A 107 -23.39 -18.04 -3.67
CA VAL A 107 -22.51 -17.51 -2.64
C VAL A 107 -22.10 -18.62 -1.69
N TYR A 108 -20.83 -19.00 -1.71
CA TYR A 108 -20.26 -19.86 -0.68
C TYR A 108 -19.94 -19.04 0.57
N ARG A 109 -20.19 -19.59 1.76
CA ARG A 109 -19.93 -18.94 3.05
C ARG A 109 -19.33 -19.90 4.05
N GLU A 110 -18.27 -19.44 4.74
CA GLU A 110 -17.70 -20.18 5.87
C GLU A 110 -17.20 -19.21 6.96
N MET A 111 -16.94 -19.75 8.15
CA MET A 111 -16.18 -19.09 9.20
C MET A 111 -14.76 -19.66 9.22
N THR A 112 -13.76 -18.78 9.24
CA THR A 112 -12.36 -19.20 9.31
C THR A 112 -11.66 -18.51 10.50
N THR A 113 -10.70 -19.18 11.11
CA THR A 113 -9.94 -18.68 12.26
C THR A 113 -8.69 -17.91 11.85
N GLY A 114 -8.48 -17.70 10.57
CA GLY A 114 -7.33 -16.95 10.05
C GLY A 114 -7.40 -16.82 8.54
N LEU A 115 -6.63 -15.89 8.03
CA LEU A 115 -6.45 -15.73 6.59
C LEU A 115 -5.47 -16.80 6.09
N ARG A 116 -5.77 -17.38 4.95
CA ARG A 116 -4.97 -18.44 4.32
C ARG A 116 -4.94 -18.25 2.81
N ASN A 117 -3.94 -18.82 2.15
CA ASN A 117 -3.90 -18.84 0.70
C ASN A 117 -4.97 -19.79 0.15
N LEU A 118 -6.10 -19.25 -0.28
CA LEU A 118 -7.20 -20.03 -0.86
C LEU A 118 -6.92 -20.48 -2.30
N ALA A 119 -5.91 -19.94 -2.97
CA ALA A 119 -5.46 -20.42 -4.27
C ALA A 119 -4.48 -21.59 -4.20
N ALA A 120 -4.14 -22.07 -2.99
CA ALA A 120 -3.32 -23.27 -2.82
C ALA A 120 -3.99 -24.50 -3.42
N ALA A 121 -3.18 -25.48 -3.87
CA ALA A 121 -3.63 -26.65 -4.62
C ALA A 121 -4.62 -27.54 -3.84
N ASP A 122 -4.61 -27.48 -2.52
CA ASP A 122 -5.50 -28.20 -1.61
C ASP A 122 -6.73 -27.39 -1.18
N GLN A 123 -6.92 -26.21 -1.73
CA GLN A 123 -8.05 -25.31 -1.42
C GLN A 123 -8.93 -25.09 -2.68
N TYR A 124 -8.87 -23.90 -3.27
CA TYR A 124 -9.67 -23.51 -4.43
C TYR A 124 -8.78 -23.00 -5.57
N PRO A 125 -7.87 -23.82 -6.13
CA PRO A 125 -6.86 -23.37 -7.10
C PRO A 125 -7.45 -22.77 -8.39
N ASP A 126 -8.66 -23.20 -8.76
CA ASP A 126 -9.37 -22.76 -9.97
C ASP A 126 -10.42 -21.68 -9.68
N PHE A 127 -10.40 -21.08 -8.48
CA PHE A 127 -11.36 -20.03 -8.16
C PHE A 127 -11.02 -18.74 -8.88
N SER A 128 -12.02 -18.18 -9.56
CA SER A 128 -11.97 -16.84 -10.14
C SER A 128 -13.24 -16.10 -9.74
N GLY A 129 -13.11 -14.98 -9.05
CA GLY A 129 -14.24 -14.24 -8.53
C GLY A 129 -13.86 -13.30 -7.39
N THR A 130 -14.84 -12.98 -6.57
CA THR A 130 -14.67 -12.10 -5.41
C THR A 130 -14.68 -12.92 -4.11
N MET A 131 -13.68 -12.69 -3.27
CA MET A 131 -13.61 -13.19 -1.90
C MET A 131 -13.77 -12.02 -0.95
N THR A 132 -14.75 -12.09 -0.06
CA THR A 132 -15.00 -11.06 0.95
C THR A 132 -14.72 -11.64 2.33
N TYR A 133 -13.80 -11.01 3.04
CA TYR A 133 -13.48 -11.33 4.43
C TYR A 133 -14.03 -10.25 5.34
N GLU A 134 -14.79 -10.64 6.35
CA GLU A 134 -15.40 -9.73 7.31
C GLU A 134 -15.07 -10.17 8.73
N THR A 135 -14.61 -9.23 9.54
CA THR A 135 -14.33 -9.43 10.97
C THR A 135 -14.61 -8.16 11.77
N GLU A 136 -14.65 -8.29 13.08
CA GLU A 136 -14.78 -7.17 14.01
C GLU A 136 -13.51 -7.06 14.85
N VAL A 137 -13.02 -5.83 14.99
CA VAL A 137 -11.81 -5.51 15.76
C VAL A 137 -12.15 -4.44 16.79
N GLU A 138 -11.84 -4.68 18.06
CA GLU A 138 -11.95 -3.68 19.11
C GLU A 138 -10.68 -2.82 19.13
N LEU A 139 -10.86 -1.52 19.01
CA LEU A 139 -9.76 -0.56 19.09
C LEU A 139 -9.72 0.09 20.48
N PRO A 140 -8.52 0.42 21.01
CA PRO A 140 -8.39 1.17 22.25
C PRO A 140 -9.08 2.52 22.21
N GLU A 141 -9.52 3.02 23.35
CA GLU A 141 -10.12 4.36 23.42
C GLU A 141 -9.12 5.45 23.00
N GLY A 142 -9.62 6.42 22.26
CA GLY A 142 -8.84 7.59 21.84
C GLY A 142 -7.99 7.39 20.57
N VAL A 143 -8.07 6.23 19.93
CA VAL A 143 -7.44 6.02 18.62
C VAL A 143 -8.04 7.00 17.61
N ARG A 144 -7.17 7.73 16.90
CA ARG A 144 -7.57 8.73 15.89
C ARG A 144 -7.18 8.33 14.47
N ARG A 145 -6.24 7.40 14.35
CA ARG A 145 -5.71 6.95 13.08
C ARG A 145 -5.35 5.48 13.19
N VAL A 146 -5.74 4.72 12.22
CA VAL A 146 -5.41 3.29 12.12
C VAL A 146 -4.72 3.06 10.79
N GLU A 147 -3.65 2.28 10.82
CA GLU A 147 -3.04 1.73 9.63
C GLU A 147 -3.40 0.25 9.54
N ILE A 148 -4.03 -0.14 8.45
CA ILE A 148 -4.46 -1.51 8.19
C ILE A 148 -3.46 -2.13 7.22
N ASP A 149 -2.67 -3.08 7.70
CA ASP A 149 -1.75 -3.87 6.90
C ASP A 149 -2.45 -5.19 6.52
N LEU A 150 -2.69 -5.39 5.22
CA LEU A 150 -3.34 -6.58 4.70
C LEU A 150 -2.37 -7.75 4.49
N GLY A 151 -1.06 -7.51 4.70
CA GLY A 151 -0.01 -8.50 4.45
C GLY A 151 0.13 -8.85 2.97
N GLU A 152 0.16 -10.14 2.66
CA GLU A 152 0.28 -10.64 1.27
C GLU A 152 -1.09 -10.74 0.60
N VAL A 153 -1.30 -9.96 -0.45
CA VAL A 153 -2.54 -9.95 -1.25
C VAL A 153 -2.21 -10.29 -2.70
N TYR A 154 -3.10 -11.08 -3.33
CA TYR A 154 -3.02 -11.52 -4.73
C TYR A 154 -4.38 -11.27 -5.41
N GLU A 155 -4.63 -10.18 -6.11
CA GLU A 155 -3.75 -9.07 -6.49
C GLU A 155 -4.37 -7.75 -6.03
N THR A 156 -5.69 -7.67 -5.95
CA THR A 156 -6.43 -6.44 -5.67
C THR A 156 -7.27 -6.60 -4.41
N ALA A 157 -7.24 -5.61 -3.54
CA ALA A 157 -8.08 -5.57 -2.35
C ALA A 157 -8.80 -4.22 -2.23
N GLU A 158 -10.10 -4.27 -1.98
CA GLU A 158 -10.86 -3.15 -1.46
C GLU A 158 -11.10 -3.36 0.04
N VAL A 159 -10.90 -2.32 0.83
CA VAL A 159 -11.13 -2.34 2.27
C VAL A 159 -12.32 -1.44 2.61
N LEU A 160 -13.26 -2.01 3.35
CA LEU A 160 -14.38 -1.27 3.92
C LEU A 160 -14.26 -1.25 5.44
N VAL A 161 -14.43 -0.09 6.05
CA VAL A 161 -14.49 0.08 7.51
C VAL A 161 -15.88 0.60 7.87
N ASN A 162 -16.60 -0.18 8.67
CA ASN A 162 -17.99 0.13 9.04
C ASN A 162 -18.90 0.40 7.81
N GLY A 163 -18.67 -0.34 6.72
CA GLY A 163 -19.45 -0.21 5.48
C GLY A 163 -19.06 0.96 4.58
N GLN A 164 -18.05 1.74 4.94
CA GLN A 164 -17.50 2.82 4.11
C GLN A 164 -16.18 2.38 3.47
N SER A 165 -15.99 2.65 2.18
CA SER A 165 -14.74 2.33 1.49
C SER A 165 -13.58 3.15 2.09
N ALA A 166 -12.56 2.47 2.57
CA ALA A 166 -11.30 3.05 3.01
C ALA A 166 -10.30 3.17 1.85
N GLY A 167 -10.56 2.49 0.75
CA GLY A 167 -9.75 2.54 -0.46
C GLY A 167 -9.48 1.19 -1.09
N VAL A 168 -8.79 1.24 -2.21
CA VAL A 168 -8.39 0.07 -3.01
C VAL A 168 -6.88 0.01 -3.10
N ARG A 169 -6.31 -1.18 -3.01
CA ARG A 169 -4.90 -1.46 -3.32
C ARG A 169 -4.82 -2.46 -4.47
N ILE A 170 -4.05 -2.10 -5.48
CA ILE A 170 -3.85 -2.91 -6.69
C ILE A 170 -2.42 -3.41 -6.83
N ALA A 171 -1.54 -2.99 -5.92
CA ALA A 171 -0.13 -3.37 -5.84
C ALA A 171 0.39 -3.11 -4.42
N PRO A 172 1.51 -3.75 -4.03
CA PRO A 172 2.17 -3.47 -2.75
C PRO A 172 2.66 -2.01 -2.63
N PRO A 173 2.74 -1.48 -1.40
CA PRO A 173 2.35 -2.10 -0.15
C PRO A 173 0.82 -2.12 0.03
N TYR A 174 0.30 -3.25 0.53
CA TYR A 174 -1.14 -3.41 0.79
C TYR A 174 -1.52 -2.84 2.16
N VAL A 175 -1.26 -1.56 2.33
CA VAL A 175 -1.48 -0.81 3.57
C VAL A 175 -2.42 0.36 3.30
N LEU A 176 -3.39 0.57 4.18
CA LEU A 176 -4.34 1.69 4.12
C LEU A 176 -4.36 2.42 5.45
N THR A 177 -4.52 3.74 5.39
CA THR A 177 -4.75 4.58 6.58
C THR A 177 -6.21 4.99 6.66
N VAL A 178 -6.82 4.85 7.82
CA VAL A 178 -8.21 5.22 8.13
C VAL A 178 -8.31 6.00 9.43
#